data_0ce0aea80afa4affb728e893743c80e3
#
_entry.id   0ce0aea80afa4affb728e893743c80e3
#
_cell.length_a   1.000
_cell.length_b   1.000
_cell.length_c   1.000
_cell.angle_alpha   90.00
_cell.angle_beta   90.00
_cell.angle_gamma   90.00
#
_symmetry.space_group_name_H-M   'P 1'
#
loop_
_entity.id
_entity.type
_entity.pdbx_description
1 polymer ?
#
loop_
_entity_poly.entity_id
_entity_poly.type
_entity_poly.pdbx_seq_one_letter_code
_entity_poly.pdbx_strand_id
1 'polypeptide(L)'
;MDQDYVDKKIDAKIIEINNSDNIYEIGTVVNVKEFIIEVTGINNVMFYEKINIANKALGYVNSINESSVTVAVLKIDSPINVGDMVYSTNTLYIYITFSNCDHD
;
A
#
# COMPACT_ATOMS: atom_id res chain seq x y z
N MET A 1 13.44 27.81 0.96
CA MET A 1 13.22 27.58 0.30
C MET A 1 13.54 27.13 -0.49
N ASP A 2 13.49 27.14 -0.03
CA ASP A 2 13.34 26.87 -0.86
C ASP A 2 13.68 26.18 -1.37
N GLN A 3 13.80 26.15 -1.11
CA GLN A 3 13.78 25.74 -1.68
C GLN A 3 13.97 25.29 -2.41
N ASP A 4 14.01 25.47 -1.98
CA ASP A 4 13.82 25.26 -2.81
C ASP A 4 13.73 24.68 -3.48
N TYR A 5 13.72 24.88 -3.40
CA TYR A 5 13.19 24.53 -4.12
C TYR A 5 13.15 24.04 -4.91
N VAL A 6 13.20 24.01 -4.60
CA VAL A 6 12.88 23.65 -5.20
C VAL A 6 12.53 23.38 -5.96
N ASP A 7 12.24 23.93 -6.08
CA ASP A 7 11.83 23.73 -6.80
C ASP A 7 10.71 23.72 -7.27
N LYS A 8 10.51 24.69 -7.55
CA LYS A 8 9.28 24.73 -7.94
C LYS A 8 8.82 23.59 -8.61
N LYS A 9 8.90 22.55 -8.18
CA LYS A 9 8.47 21.36 -8.80
C LYS A 9 7.38 20.77 -7.97
N ILE A 10 6.75 19.73 -8.45
CA ILE A 10 5.76 19.02 -7.71
C ILE A 10 6.47 18.00 -6.83
N ASP A 11 6.25 18.12 -5.57
CA ASP A 11 6.77 17.15 -4.62
C ASP A 11 5.68 16.16 -4.28
N ALA A 12 6.02 14.90 -4.29
CA ALA A 12 5.10 13.85 -3.91
C ALA A 12 5.68 13.08 -2.74
N LYS A 13 4.83 12.79 -1.78
CA LYS A 13 5.24 12.06 -0.59
C LYS A 13 4.22 10.98 -0.28
N ILE A 14 4.70 9.89 0.26
CA ILE A 14 3.85 8.84 0.78
C ILE A 14 3.90 8.95 2.29
N ILE A 15 2.73 9.12 2.89
CA ILE A 15 2.61 9.26 4.33
C ILE A 15 1.91 8.04 4.87
N GLU A 16 2.47 7.48 5.94
CA GLU A 16 1.84 6.37 6.63
C GLU A 16 1.04 6.91 7.80
N ILE A 17 -0.22 6.55 7.83
CA ILE A 17 -1.11 6.97 8.89
C ILE A 17 -1.62 5.74 9.59
N ASN A 18 -1.36 5.65 10.89
CA ASN A 18 -1.86 4.54 11.69
C ASN A 18 -3.32 4.74 12.01
N ASN A 19 -4.08 3.69 11.78
CA ASN A 19 -5.47 3.67 12.18
C ASN A 19 -5.54 3.15 13.61
N SER A 20 -6.21 3.87 14.47
CA SER A 20 -6.23 3.51 15.89
C SER A 20 -7.12 2.31 16.21
N ASP A 21 -7.92 1.86 15.26
CA ASP A 21 -8.86 0.77 15.56
C ASP A 21 -8.20 -0.58 15.64
N ASN A 22 -7.02 -0.74 15.17
CA ASN A 22 -6.19 -1.92 15.45
C ASN A 22 -6.84 -3.26 15.17
N ILE A 23 -7.46 -3.40 14.02
CA ILE A 23 -7.94 -4.71 13.59
C ILE A 23 -6.88 -5.27 12.66
N TYR A 24 -6.24 -6.36 13.09
CA TYR A 24 -5.20 -7.00 12.30
C TYR A 24 -5.73 -8.31 11.78
N GLU A 25 -5.50 -8.55 10.50
CA GLU A 25 -5.96 -9.77 9.86
C GLU A 25 -4.81 -10.42 9.12
N ILE A 26 -4.93 -11.73 8.95
CA ILE A 26 -3.97 -12.52 8.21
C ILE A 26 -4.71 -13.15 7.05
N GLY A 27 -4.14 -13.00 5.87
CA GLY A 27 -4.72 -13.56 4.68
C GLY A 27 -3.72 -14.39 3.92
N THR A 28 -4.12 -14.80 2.72
CA THR A 28 -3.31 -15.68 1.89
C THR A 28 -3.33 -15.17 0.46
N VAL A 29 -2.16 -15.23 -0.18
CA VAL A 29 -2.04 -14.90 -1.59
C VAL A 29 -2.66 -16.02 -2.40
N VAL A 30 -3.61 -15.66 -3.27
CA VAL A 30 -4.26 -16.66 -4.12
C VAL A 30 -3.92 -16.48 -5.61
N ASN A 31 -3.37 -15.32 -5.98
CA ASN A 31 -2.99 -15.10 -7.36
C ASN A 31 -1.87 -14.07 -7.39
N VAL A 32 -0.90 -14.28 -8.27
CA VAL A 32 0.23 -13.37 -8.40
C VAL A 32 0.34 -12.95 -9.86
N LYS A 33 0.31 -11.66 -10.10
CA LYS A 33 0.62 -11.07 -11.39
C LYS A 33 1.81 -10.14 -11.15
N GLU A 34 2.29 -9.46 -12.17
CA GLU A 34 3.55 -8.75 -12.05
C GLU A 34 3.69 -7.92 -10.78
N PHE A 35 2.92 -6.86 -10.67
CA PHE A 35 3.01 -5.97 -9.51
C PHE A 35 1.71 -5.95 -8.73
N ILE A 36 0.85 -6.93 -8.97
CA ILE A 36 -0.45 -6.99 -8.33
C ILE A 36 -0.68 -8.42 -7.87
N ILE A 37 -1.13 -8.55 -6.63
CA ILE A 37 -1.50 -9.86 -6.10
C ILE A 37 -2.93 -9.81 -5.63
N GLU A 38 -3.59 -10.97 -5.66
CA GLU A 38 -4.89 -11.13 -5.05
C GLU A 38 -4.74 -11.91 -3.77
N VAL A 39 -5.42 -11.45 -2.73
CA VAL A 39 -5.36 -12.09 -1.43
C VAL A 39 -6.77 -12.30 -0.90
N THR A 40 -6.92 -13.28 -0.04
CA THR A 40 -8.17 -13.55 0.65
C THR A 40 -7.91 -13.58 2.14
N GLY A 41 -8.97 -13.44 2.93
CA GLY A 41 -8.85 -13.54 4.38
C GLY A 41 -8.68 -12.22 5.10
N ILE A 42 -8.48 -11.14 4.37
CA ILE A 42 -8.38 -9.82 4.98
C ILE A 42 -9.60 -9.01 4.53
N ASN A 43 -10.60 -8.92 5.40
CA ASN A 43 -11.90 -8.36 5.03
C ASN A 43 -12.14 -6.96 5.53
N ASN A 44 -11.40 -6.51 6.53
CA ASN A 44 -11.62 -5.21 7.14
C ASN A 44 -10.53 -4.21 6.81
N VAL A 45 -9.92 -4.37 5.66
CA VAL A 45 -8.89 -3.45 5.21
C VAL A 45 -9.51 -2.26 4.51
N MET A 46 -8.74 -1.20 4.41
CA MET A 46 -9.15 0.01 3.73
C MET A 46 -8.30 0.21 2.49
N PHE A 47 -8.79 1.00 1.55
CA PHE A 47 -7.98 1.38 0.40
C PHE A 47 -6.68 2.03 0.89
N TYR A 48 -5.60 1.72 0.23
CA TYR A 48 -4.26 2.24 0.53
C TYR A 48 -3.70 1.77 1.86
N GLU A 49 -4.32 0.77 2.46
CA GLU A 49 -3.74 0.20 3.67
C GLU A 49 -2.46 -0.55 3.31
N LYS A 50 -1.43 -0.34 4.12
CA LYS A 50 -0.15 -1.01 3.94
C LYS A 50 -0.30 -2.49 4.28
N ILE A 51 0.16 -3.34 3.38
CA ILE A 51 0.07 -4.79 3.54
C ILE A 51 1.47 -5.37 3.55
N ASN A 52 1.74 -6.19 4.55
CA ASN A 52 3.00 -6.91 4.64
C ASN A 52 2.79 -8.27 4.00
N ILE A 53 3.58 -8.58 2.98
CA ILE A 53 3.42 -9.82 2.23
C ILE A 53 4.55 -10.76 2.63
N ALA A 54 4.22 -11.71 3.51
CA ALA A 54 5.12 -12.79 3.94
C ALA A 54 6.47 -12.28 4.47
N ASN A 55 6.51 -11.06 4.99
CA ASN A 55 7.73 -10.42 5.48
C ASN A 55 8.81 -10.28 4.41
N LYS A 56 8.46 -10.37 3.14
CA LYS A 56 9.41 -10.26 2.05
C LYS A 56 8.97 -9.28 0.98
N ALA A 57 7.83 -8.64 1.16
CA ALA A 57 7.35 -7.65 0.22
C ALA A 57 6.38 -6.73 0.92
N LEU A 58 6.18 -5.55 0.36
CA LEU A 58 5.24 -4.57 0.87
C LEU A 58 4.39 -4.05 -0.26
N GLY A 59 3.13 -3.79 0.06
CA GLY A 59 2.22 -3.23 -0.91
C GLY A 59 1.11 -2.48 -0.22
N TYR A 60 0.11 -2.11 -0.98
CA TYR A 60 -1.05 -1.41 -0.43
C TYR A 60 -2.31 -1.95 -1.09
N VAL A 61 -3.42 -1.80 -0.39
CA VAL A 61 -4.72 -2.23 -0.90
C VAL A 61 -5.11 -1.34 -2.07
N ASN A 62 -5.26 -1.95 -3.22
CA ASN A 62 -5.58 -1.25 -4.46
C ASN A 62 -7.06 -1.37 -4.81
N SER A 63 -7.65 -2.50 -4.50
CA SER A 63 -9.04 -2.75 -4.83
C SER A 63 -9.61 -3.74 -3.84
N ILE A 64 -10.86 -3.53 -3.46
CA ILE A 64 -11.55 -4.41 -2.52
C ILE A 64 -12.74 -5.01 -3.25
N ASN A 65 -12.72 -6.32 -3.40
CA ASN A 65 -13.78 -7.04 -4.08
C ASN A 65 -14.58 -7.83 -3.07
N GLU A 66 -15.61 -8.48 -3.57
CA GLU A 66 -16.52 -9.20 -2.68
C GLU A 66 -15.84 -10.32 -1.92
N SER A 67 -14.96 -11.05 -2.58
CA SER A 67 -14.33 -12.22 -1.96
C SER A 67 -12.82 -12.14 -1.92
N SER A 68 -12.24 -11.06 -2.39
CA SER A 68 -10.79 -10.92 -2.42
C SER A 68 -10.39 -9.46 -2.39
N VAL A 69 -9.11 -9.25 -2.14
CA VAL A 69 -8.53 -7.90 -2.13
C VAL A 69 -7.36 -7.91 -3.08
N THR A 70 -7.26 -6.87 -3.88
CA THR A 70 -6.13 -6.70 -4.78
C THR A 70 -5.12 -5.78 -4.14
N VAL A 71 -3.88 -6.23 -4.07
CA VAL A 71 -2.79 -5.48 -3.45
C VAL A 71 -1.79 -5.10 -4.52
N ALA A 72 -1.49 -3.82 -4.62
CA ALA A 72 -0.43 -3.35 -5.50
C ALA A 72 0.89 -3.43 -4.76
N VAL A 73 1.87 -4.09 -5.36
CA VAL A 73 3.15 -4.36 -4.70
C VAL A 73 4.10 -3.20 -4.94
N LEU A 74 4.65 -2.65 -3.87
CA LEU A 74 5.57 -1.51 -3.95
C LEU A 74 7.01 -1.93 -3.86
N LYS A 75 7.29 -2.97 -3.07
CA LYS A 75 8.66 -3.39 -2.84
C LYS A 75 8.68 -4.89 -2.66
N ILE A 76 9.63 -5.54 -3.34
CA ILE A 76 9.79 -6.99 -3.26
C ILE A 76 11.23 -7.27 -2.88
N ASP A 77 11.41 -7.97 -1.76
CA ASP A 77 12.74 -8.43 -1.34
C ASP A 77 12.97 -9.87 -1.78
N SER A 78 11.91 -10.63 -1.92
CA SER A 78 11.97 -12.01 -2.40
C SER A 78 10.69 -12.30 -3.17
N PRO A 79 10.71 -13.28 -4.08
CA PRO A 79 9.52 -13.58 -4.90
C PRO A 79 8.30 -13.94 -4.06
N ILE A 80 7.16 -13.45 -4.51
CA ILE A 80 5.88 -13.72 -3.86
C ILE A 80 5.27 -14.94 -4.53
N ASN A 81 4.77 -15.87 -3.72
CA ASN A 81 4.19 -17.10 -4.22
C ASN A 81 2.75 -17.23 -3.75
N VAL A 82 1.94 -17.93 -4.54
CA VAL A 82 0.60 -18.31 -4.11
C VAL A 82 0.74 -19.15 -2.84
N GLY A 83 -0.08 -18.83 -1.85
CA GLY A 83 0.00 -19.50 -0.56
C GLY A 83 0.77 -18.70 0.49
N ASP A 84 1.48 -17.67 0.07
CA ASP A 84 2.18 -16.83 1.04
C ASP A 84 1.16 -16.11 1.93
N MET A 85 1.57 -15.87 3.18
CA MET A 85 0.72 -15.18 4.13
C MET A 85 0.87 -13.69 3.97
N VAL A 86 -0.25 -12.98 4.12
CA VAL A 86 -0.23 -11.53 4.10
C VAL A 86 -0.82 -11.03 5.40
N TYR A 87 -0.34 -9.87 5.84
CA TYR A 87 -0.73 -9.29 7.12
C TYR A 87 -1.20 -7.87 6.91
N SER A 88 -2.38 -7.57 7.42
CA SER A 88 -2.84 -6.18 7.45
C SER A 88 -2.02 -5.46 8.53
N THR A 89 -1.72 -4.20 8.30
CA THR A 89 -0.91 -3.43 9.25
C THR A 89 -1.70 -2.35 9.94
N ASN A 90 -2.93 -2.11 9.46
CA ASN A 90 -3.77 -1.05 9.97
C ASN A 90 -3.12 0.32 9.82
N THR A 91 -2.26 0.45 8.83
CA THR A 91 -1.52 1.67 8.52
C THR A 91 -1.83 2.04 7.09
N LEU A 92 -2.13 3.29 6.84
CA LEU A 92 -2.48 3.75 5.50
C LEU A 92 -1.30 4.42 4.83
N TYR A 93 -1.13 4.14 3.54
CA TYR A 93 -0.26 4.92 2.69
C TYR A 93 -1.10 5.98 2.01
N ILE A 94 -0.72 7.24 2.17
CA ILE A 94 -1.41 8.33 1.51
C ILE A 94 -0.40 9.04 0.63
N TYR A 95 -0.74 9.14 -0.64
CA TYR A 95 0.12 9.78 -1.61
C TYR A 95 -0.29 11.25 -1.72
N ILE A 96 0.58 12.14 -1.28
CA ILE A 96 0.30 13.57 -1.28
C ILE A 96 1.22 14.23 -2.29
N THR A 97 0.63 14.99 -3.19
CA THR A 97 1.38 15.74 -4.17
C THR A 97 1.31 17.21 -3.84
N PHE A 98 2.47 17.84 -3.72
CA PHE A 98 2.56 19.27 -3.47
C PHE A 98 2.97 19.97 -4.76
N SER A 99 2.25 21.01 -5.11
CA SER A 99 2.55 21.79 -6.30
C SER A 99 2.98 23.18 -5.90
N ASN A 100 4.06 23.64 -6.49
CA ASN A 100 4.54 24.98 -6.23
C ASN A 100 4.03 25.98 -7.22
N CYS A 101 3.17 25.62 -8.05
CA CYS A 101 2.70 26.57 -8.99
C CYS A 101 1.77 27.50 -8.37
N ASP A 102 1.93 28.21 -8.13
CA ASP A 102 1.08 28.90 -7.62
C ASP A 102 0.88 29.98 -8.20
N HIS A 103 1.41 29.70 -8.36
CA HIS A 103 1.22 30.15 -8.68
C HIS A 103 1.20 30.72 -9.38
N ASP A 104 1.46 30.79 -9.53
CA ASP A 104 1.45 30.98 -10.21
C ASP A 104 1.40 31.12 -10.66
#